data_bb3333f530200f987fd9b257e75fe4e7
#
_entry.id   bb3333f530200f987fd9b257e75fe4e7
#
_cell.length_a   1.000
_cell.length_b   1.000
_cell.length_c   1.000
_cell.angle_alpha   90.00
_cell.angle_beta   90.00
_cell.angle_gamma   90.00
#
_symmetry.space_group_name_H-M   'P 1'
#
loop_
_entity.id
_entity.type
_entity.pdbx_description
1 polymer ?
#
loop_
_entity_poly.entity_id
_entity_poly.type
_entity_poly.pdbx_seq_one_letter_code
_entity_poly.pdbx_strand_id
1 'polypeptide(L)'
;MRNQRQTKARLPTTVLSVNKGLSAPVRGQAGFSRCRRYRYWLRRDWDSALPQCAFIGLNPSTADAQTDDPTLRRCMGFARQWGYGSLLLVNLFSFRATDPAALSTVPDPVGPGANDWLQRAAAESPLLVAAWGNGGQLFERATRVAHLIHNAQCLGVTAQGMPRHPLYCPKRSCLIPYRPPS
;
A
#
# COMPACT_ATOMS: atom_id res chain seq x y z
N MET A 1 -16.56 11.16 -63.45
CA MET A 1 -15.58 10.88 -62.37
C MET A 1 -15.86 11.84 -61.22
N ARG A 2 -16.56 11.38 -60.15
CA ARG A 2 -16.88 12.20 -58.97
C ARG A 2 -15.89 11.89 -57.84
N ASN A 3 -15.17 12.88 -57.42
CA ASN A 3 -14.13 12.82 -56.40
C ASN A 3 -14.81 12.92 -55.01
N GLN A 4 -14.87 11.83 -54.25
CA GLN A 4 -15.37 11.82 -52.88
C GLN A 4 -14.26 12.22 -51.94
N ARG A 5 -14.36 13.42 -51.38
CA ARG A 5 -13.51 13.88 -50.25
C ARG A 5 -14.02 13.20 -48.96
N GLN A 6 -13.22 12.34 -48.41
CA GLN A 6 -13.43 11.80 -47.06
C GLN A 6 -13.14 12.87 -46.01
N THR A 7 -14.19 13.28 -45.31
CA THR A 7 -14.11 14.15 -44.15
C THR A 7 -13.70 13.31 -42.92
N LYS A 8 -12.45 13.51 -42.45
CA LYS A 8 -12.00 12.94 -41.15
C LYS A 8 -12.76 13.61 -40.01
N ALA A 9 -13.62 12.86 -39.34
CA ALA A 9 -14.26 13.26 -38.09
C ALA A 9 -13.20 13.44 -36.99
N ARG A 10 -13.03 14.66 -36.49
CA ARG A 10 -12.26 14.95 -35.27
C ARG A 10 -13.09 14.49 -34.08
N LEU A 11 -12.53 13.56 -33.28
CA LEU A 11 -13.06 13.22 -31.96
C LEU A 11 -12.94 14.43 -31.02
N PRO A 12 -13.97 14.77 -30.23
CA PRO A 12 -13.86 15.87 -29.28
C PRO A 12 -12.90 15.49 -28.16
N THR A 13 -11.81 16.23 -28.03
CA THR A 13 -10.92 16.17 -26.87
C THR A 13 -11.63 16.83 -25.70
N THR A 14 -12.25 16.03 -24.83
CA THR A 14 -12.78 16.52 -23.55
C THR A 14 -11.58 16.81 -22.66
N VAL A 15 -11.19 18.08 -22.56
CA VAL A 15 -10.26 18.56 -21.54
C VAL A 15 -11.01 18.52 -20.22
N LEU A 16 -10.79 17.47 -19.41
CA LEU A 16 -11.20 17.47 -18.02
C LEU A 16 -10.38 18.52 -17.29
N SER A 17 -10.98 19.68 -17.03
CA SER A 17 -10.43 20.67 -16.11
C SER A 17 -10.44 20.04 -14.72
N VAL A 18 -9.26 19.69 -14.20
CA VAL A 18 -9.08 19.28 -12.80
C VAL A 18 -9.35 20.53 -11.97
N ASN A 19 -10.56 20.64 -11.43
CA ASN A 19 -10.87 21.58 -10.36
C ASN A 19 -9.92 21.28 -9.21
N LYS A 20 -8.96 22.16 -8.95
CA LYS A 20 -8.22 22.26 -7.68
C LYS A 20 -9.19 22.74 -6.60
N GLY A 21 -10.22 21.95 -6.30
CA GLY A 21 -11.07 22.12 -5.14
C GLY A 21 -10.27 21.75 -3.90
N LEU A 22 -10.51 22.49 -2.81
CA LEU A 22 -10.02 22.22 -1.46
C LEU A 22 -10.07 20.71 -1.19
N SER A 23 -8.90 20.08 -1.00
CA SER A 23 -8.84 18.66 -0.71
C SER A 23 -9.66 18.38 0.55
N ALA A 24 -10.62 17.49 0.46
CA ALA A 24 -11.40 17.07 1.63
C ALA A 24 -10.45 16.66 2.76
N PRO A 25 -10.81 16.93 4.02
CA PRO A 25 -9.96 16.56 5.15
C PRO A 25 -9.72 15.04 5.12
N VAL A 26 -8.48 14.64 5.32
CA VAL A 26 -8.10 13.22 5.36
C VAL A 26 -8.76 12.58 6.58
N ARG A 27 -9.59 11.55 6.35
CA ARG A 27 -10.18 10.75 7.42
C ARG A 27 -9.27 9.58 7.75
N GLY A 28 -8.95 9.42 9.03
CA GLY A 28 -8.11 8.33 9.52
C GLY A 28 -8.89 7.30 10.34
N GLN A 29 -8.61 6.02 10.10
CA GLN A 29 -9.15 4.90 10.86
C GLN A 29 -8.05 3.86 11.11
N ALA A 30 -8.16 3.10 12.21
CA ALA A 30 -7.22 2.03 12.53
C ALA A 30 -7.91 0.91 13.32
N GLY A 31 -7.59 -0.34 12.98
CA GLY A 31 -8.07 -1.52 13.68
C GLY A 31 -6.99 -2.13 14.57
N PHE A 32 -7.33 -2.34 15.86
CA PHE A 32 -6.43 -2.88 16.85
C PHE A 32 -7.02 -4.15 17.51
N SER A 33 -6.15 -4.98 18.07
CA SER A 33 -6.55 -6.00 19.01
C SER A 33 -7.13 -5.37 20.30
N ARG A 34 -7.93 -6.14 21.07
CA ARG A 34 -8.48 -5.68 22.34
C ARG A 34 -7.39 -5.22 23.32
N CYS A 35 -6.25 -5.91 23.36
CA CYS A 35 -5.10 -5.54 24.20
C CYS A 35 -4.23 -4.42 23.61
N ARG A 36 -4.55 -3.90 22.40
CA ARG A 36 -3.84 -2.84 21.67
C ARG A 36 -2.36 -3.14 21.35
N ARG A 37 -1.88 -4.35 21.57
CA ARG A 37 -0.52 -4.78 21.21
C ARG A 37 -0.36 -4.99 19.72
N TYR A 38 -1.46 -5.26 19.00
CA TYR A 38 -1.50 -5.50 17.56
C TYR A 38 -2.32 -4.42 16.86
N ARG A 39 -1.83 -3.90 15.73
CA ARG A 39 -2.59 -3.09 14.79
C ARG A 39 -2.73 -3.90 13.49
N TYR A 40 -3.94 -4.26 13.14
CA TYR A 40 -4.21 -5.09 11.98
C TYR A 40 -4.23 -4.29 10.68
N TRP A 41 -4.77 -3.07 10.74
CA TRP A 41 -4.86 -2.18 9.59
C TRP A 41 -4.87 -0.72 10.02
N LEU A 42 -4.54 0.14 9.03
CA LEU A 42 -4.63 1.59 9.13
C LEU A 42 -5.14 2.12 7.81
N ARG A 43 -6.14 3.01 7.84
CA ARG A 43 -6.76 3.57 6.64
C ARG A 43 -6.70 5.09 6.66
N ARG A 44 -6.53 5.66 5.44
CA ARG A 44 -6.65 7.09 5.17
C ARG A 44 -7.49 7.28 3.92
N ASP A 45 -8.54 8.11 4.03
CA ASP A 45 -9.45 8.46 2.95
C ASP A 45 -9.36 9.98 2.70
N TRP A 46 -9.18 10.38 1.44
CA TRP A 46 -9.11 11.79 1.02
C TRP A 46 -9.96 12.10 -0.20
N ASP A 47 -10.38 11.09 -0.99
CA ASP A 47 -11.28 11.24 -2.13
C ASP A 47 -12.09 9.95 -2.33
N SER A 48 -13.38 10.01 -2.04
CA SER A 48 -14.28 8.84 -2.16
C SER A 48 -14.68 8.50 -3.60
N ALA A 49 -14.41 9.39 -4.57
CA ALA A 49 -14.68 9.14 -5.98
C ALA A 49 -13.58 8.29 -6.65
N LEU A 50 -12.42 8.16 -6.00
CA LEU A 50 -11.27 7.41 -6.50
C LEU A 50 -11.12 6.07 -5.76
N PRO A 51 -10.53 5.04 -6.41
CA PRO A 51 -10.37 3.72 -5.81
C PRO A 51 -9.39 3.74 -4.62
N GLN A 52 -9.41 2.66 -3.83
CA GLN A 52 -8.46 2.37 -2.77
C GLN A 52 -7.22 1.65 -3.32
N CYS A 53 -6.02 1.95 -2.79
CA CYS A 53 -4.88 1.06 -2.90
C CYS A 53 -4.49 0.52 -1.52
N ALA A 54 -3.82 -0.65 -1.49
CA ALA A 54 -3.27 -1.22 -0.27
C ALA A 54 -1.75 -1.29 -0.31
N PHE A 55 -1.12 -1.05 0.84
CA PHE A 55 0.29 -1.30 1.07
C PHE A 55 0.47 -2.36 2.15
N ILE A 56 1.47 -3.23 1.97
CA ILE A 56 1.89 -4.20 2.98
C ILE A 56 3.25 -3.75 3.51
N GLY A 57 3.29 -3.23 4.72
CA GLY A 57 4.54 -2.89 5.43
C GLY A 57 5.09 -4.07 6.23
N LEU A 58 6.17 -3.82 6.99
CA LEU A 58 6.76 -4.83 7.86
C LEU A 58 5.93 -5.03 9.13
N ASN A 59 5.86 -3.99 9.96
CA ASN A 59 5.11 -3.97 11.22
C ASN A 59 4.57 -2.57 11.52
N PRO A 60 3.53 -2.45 12.34
CA PRO A 60 3.03 -1.17 12.79
C PRO A 60 4.03 -0.46 13.73
N SER A 61 4.23 0.85 13.50
CA SER A 61 5.00 1.72 14.37
C SER A 61 4.07 2.66 15.15
N THR A 62 4.29 3.96 15.07
CA THR A 62 3.60 4.98 15.87
C THR A 62 2.30 5.50 15.26
N ALA A 63 2.09 5.31 13.94
CA ALA A 63 0.87 5.78 13.28
C ALA A 63 -0.39 5.12 13.83
N ASP A 64 -1.46 5.92 13.98
CA ASP A 64 -2.79 5.50 14.44
C ASP A 64 -3.91 6.21 13.65
N ALA A 65 -5.13 6.23 14.18
CA ALA A 65 -6.26 6.86 13.50
C ALA A 65 -6.09 8.39 13.31
N GLN A 66 -5.35 9.07 14.18
CA GLN A 66 -5.14 10.53 14.15
C GLN A 66 -3.74 10.94 13.72
N THR A 67 -2.74 10.09 13.92
CA THR A 67 -1.33 10.43 13.75
C THR A 67 -0.69 9.71 12.56
N ASP A 68 -0.01 10.46 11.70
CA ASP A 68 0.74 9.93 10.57
C ASP A 68 2.24 9.82 10.90
N ASP A 69 2.82 8.64 10.69
CA ASP A 69 4.26 8.48 10.68
C ASP A 69 4.89 8.80 9.31
N PRO A 70 6.23 8.91 9.19
CA PRO A 70 6.89 9.20 7.91
C PRO A 70 6.58 8.18 6.83
N THR A 71 6.45 6.88 7.18
CA THR A 71 6.14 5.80 6.23
C THR A 71 4.74 5.97 5.65
N LEU A 72 3.75 6.22 6.50
CA LEU A 72 2.36 6.43 6.07
C LEU A 72 2.25 7.65 5.14
N ARG A 73 2.88 8.79 5.51
CA ARG A 73 2.92 9.98 4.66
C ARG A 73 3.53 9.69 3.29
N ARG A 74 4.58 8.85 3.25
CA ARG A 74 5.22 8.45 2.01
C ARG A 74 4.32 7.58 1.14
N CYS A 75 3.65 6.58 1.71
CA CYS A 75 2.67 5.73 1.01
C CYS A 75 1.50 6.56 0.47
N MET A 76 0.94 7.49 1.25
CA MET A 76 -0.11 8.40 0.78
C MET A 76 0.35 9.27 -0.40
N GLY A 77 1.61 9.72 -0.39
CA GLY A 77 2.19 10.47 -1.49
C GLY A 77 2.22 9.68 -2.80
N PHE A 78 2.62 8.40 -2.74
CA PHE A 78 2.57 7.49 -3.88
C PHE A 78 1.14 7.21 -4.33
N ALA A 79 0.24 6.88 -3.40
CA ALA A 79 -1.16 6.59 -3.70
C ALA A 79 -1.85 7.75 -4.44
N ARG A 80 -1.65 8.98 -3.99
CA ARG A 80 -2.17 10.20 -4.65
C ARG A 80 -1.57 10.39 -6.04
N GLN A 81 -0.26 10.16 -6.18
CA GLN A 81 0.42 10.26 -7.49
C GLN A 81 -0.12 9.27 -8.51
N TRP A 82 -0.56 8.09 -8.06
CA TRP A 82 -1.12 7.04 -8.91
C TRP A 82 -2.64 7.16 -9.11
N GLY A 83 -3.28 8.23 -8.59
CA GLY A 83 -4.71 8.48 -8.79
C GLY A 83 -5.63 7.71 -7.85
N TYR A 84 -5.16 7.29 -6.68
CA TYR A 84 -5.97 6.64 -5.66
C TYR A 84 -6.53 7.65 -4.65
N GLY A 85 -7.75 7.42 -4.17
CA GLY A 85 -8.48 8.29 -3.23
C GLY A 85 -8.40 7.83 -1.79
N SER A 86 -7.89 6.63 -1.55
CA SER A 86 -7.68 6.08 -0.21
C SER A 86 -6.53 5.09 -0.17
N LEU A 87 -5.99 4.91 1.03
CA LEU A 87 -4.90 4.01 1.36
C LEU A 87 -5.31 3.08 2.50
N LEU A 88 -5.15 1.77 2.29
CA LEU A 88 -5.18 0.76 3.34
C LEU A 88 -3.75 0.27 3.59
N LEU A 89 -3.26 0.39 4.82
CA LEU A 89 -1.97 -0.13 5.24
C LEU A 89 -2.18 -1.34 6.16
N VAL A 90 -1.69 -2.50 5.73
CA VAL A 90 -1.58 -3.73 6.51
C VAL A 90 -0.11 -4.10 6.66
N ASN A 91 0.21 -5.09 7.47
CA ASN A 91 1.60 -5.44 7.76
C ASN A 91 1.83 -6.94 7.74
N LEU A 92 3.05 -7.38 7.45
CA LEU A 92 3.47 -8.79 7.58
C LEU A 92 3.33 -9.27 9.03
N PHE A 93 3.76 -8.42 9.97
CA PHE A 93 3.60 -8.62 11.42
C PHE A 93 2.63 -7.58 11.95
N SER A 94 1.63 -7.96 12.74
CA SER A 94 0.69 -7.00 13.32
C SER A 94 1.14 -6.46 14.66
N PHE A 95 2.19 -7.02 15.28
CA PHE A 95 2.75 -6.52 16.54
C PHE A 95 3.30 -5.11 16.38
N ARG A 96 2.92 -4.21 17.30
CA ARG A 96 3.33 -2.81 17.30
C ARG A 96 4.70 -2.64 17.91
N ALA A 97 5.66 -2.21 17.12
CA ALA A 97 7.00 -1.91 17.57
C ALA A 97 7.59 -0.75 16.76
N THR A 98 8.25 0.19 17.43
CA THR A 98 8.99 1.27 16.78
C THR A 98 10.31 0.75 16.21
N ASP A 99 10.97 -0.15 16.97
CA ASP A 99 12.15 -0.87 16.53
C ASP A 99 11.73 -2.27 16.01
N PRO A 100 11.94 -2.58 14.71
CA PRO A 100 11.65 -3.89 14.15
C PRO A 100 12.43 -5.06 14.82
N ALA A 101 13.56 -4.81 15.49
CA ALA A 101 14.30 -5.85 16.20
C ALA A 101 13.45 -6.51 17.30
N ALA A 102 12.50 -5.78 17.87
CA ALA A 102 11.58 -6.32 18.88
C ALA A 102 10.72 -7.49 18.34
N LEU A 103 10.54 -7.61 17.02
CA LEU A 103 9.75 -8.71 16.42
C LEU A 103 10.37 -10.09 16.68
N SER A 104 11.71 -10.16 16.82
CA SER A 104 12.41 -11.43 17.09
C SER A 104 12.35 -11.85 18.56
N THR A 105 11.94 -10.95 19.47
CA THR A 105 11.94 -11.19 20.91
C THR A 105 10.58 -11.46 21.53
N VAL A 106 9.51 -11.20 20.76
CA VAL A 106 8.13 -11.41 21.24
C VAL A 106 7.63 -12.80 20.84
N PRO A 107 6.79 -13.48 21.67
CA PRO A 107 6.30 -14.82 21.39
C PRO A 107 5.47 -14.94 20.11
N ASP A 108 4.68 -13.91 19.78
CA ASP A 108 3.85 -13.90 18.58
C ASP A 108 3.91 -12.50 17.91
N PRO A 109 4.86 -12.28 16.97
CA PRO A 109 4.93 -11.02 16.25
C PRO A 109 3.85 -10.89 15.16
N VAL A 110 3.33 -12.02 14.64
CA VAL A 110 2.31 -12.02 13.58
C VAL A 110 0.98 -11.53 14.12
N GLY A 111 0.56 -12.09 15.24
CA GLY A 111 -0.72 -11.79 15.88
C GLY A 111 -1.91 -12.56 15.27
N PRO A 112 -2.95 -12.81 16.08
CA PRO A 112 -4.14 -13.53 15.64
C PRO A 112 -4.88 -12.73 14.55
N GLY A 113 -5.32 -13.41 13.47
CA GLY A 113 -6.08 -12.77 12.37
C GLY A 113 -5.28 -11.88 11.42
N ALA A 114 -3.94 -11.78 11.55
CA ALA A 114 -3.11 -10.96 10.67
C ALA A 114 -3.23 -11.40 9.19
N ASN A 115 -3.28 -12.69 8.92
CA ASN A 115 -3.41 -13.21 7.55
C ASN A 115 -4.78 -12.86 6.93
N ASP A 116 -5.85 -12.83 7.72
CA ASP A 116 -7.18 -12.46 7.23
C ASP A 116 -7.19 -11.03 6.71
N TRP A 117 -6.46 -10.12 7.38
CA TRP A 117 -6.31 -8.74 6.95
C TRP A 117 -5.44 -8.59 5.70
N LEU A 118 -4.41 -9.42 5.54
CA LEU A 118 -3.64 -9.49 4.29
C LEU A 118 -4.51 -9.96 3.12
N GLN A 119 -5.30 -11.01 3.31
CA GLN A 119 -6.24 -11.52 2.29
C GLN A 119 -7.30 -10.47 1.92
N ARG A 120 -7.89 -9.80 2.91
CA ARG A 120 -8.86 -8.72 2.67
C ARG A 120 -8.23 -7.57 1.88
N ALA A 121 -7.04 -7.11 2.27
CA ALA A 121 -6.34 -6.06 1.56
C ALA A 121 -6.08 -6.43 0.10
N ALA A 122 -5.70 -7.69 -0.17
CA ALA A 122 -5.47 -8.20 -1.51
C ALA A 122 -6.78 -8.31 -2.33
N ALA A 123 -7.88 -8.70 -1.70
CA ALA A 123 -9.18 -8.88 -2.36
C ALA A 123 -9.91 -7.54 -2.62
N GLU A 124 -9.79 -6.57 -1.70
CA GLU A 124 -10.57 -5.33 -1.72
C GLU A 124 -9.86 -4.16 -2.41
N SER A 125 -8.56 -4.31 -2.77
CA SER A 125 -7.78 -3.22 -3.36
C SER A 125 -7.34 -3.56 -4.79
N PRO A 126 -7.71 -2.74 -5.79
CA PRO A 126 -7.26 -2.92 -7.19
C PRO A 126 -5.74 -2.88 -7.33
N LEU A 127 -5.03 -2.22 -6.42
CA LEU A 127 -3.58 -2.19 -6.35
C LEU A 127 -3.12 -2.63 -4.97
N LEU A 128 -2.28 -3.65 -4.92
CA LEU A 128 -1.59 -4.13 -3.72
C LEU A 128 -0.09 -3.91 -3.87
N VAL A 129 0.54 -3.19 -2.92
CA VAL A 129 1.96 -2.82 -2.96
C VAL A 129 2.72 -3.46 -1.81
N ALA A 130 3.65 -4.36 -2.13
CA ALA A 130 4.60 -4.93 -1.20
C ALA A 130 5.69 -3.90 -0.84
N ALA A 131 5.93 -3.66 0.45
CA ALA A 131 6.70 -2.51 0.91
C ALA A 131 7.43 -2.72 2.26
N TRP A 132 7.76 -3.95 2.63
CA TRP A 132 8.28 -4.33 3.95
C TRP A 132 9.81 -4.30 4.12
N GLY A 133 10.57 -4.19 3.02
CA GLY A 133 12.03 -4.24 3.07
C GLY A 133 12.59 -5.60 3.46
N ASN A 134 13.88 -5.67 3.80
CA ASN A 134 14.56 -6.91 4.15
C ASN A 134 14.00 -7.61 5.41
N GLY A 135 13.31 -6.88 6.27
CA GLY A 135 12.66 -7.46 7.45
C GLY A 135 11.63 -8.55 7.14
N GLY A 136 11.13 -8.63 5.89
CA GLY A 136 10.25 -9.70 5.45
C GLY A 136 10.85 -11.10 5.46
N GLN A 137 12.18 -11.22 5.54
CA GLN A 137 12.89 -12.50 5.70
C GLN A 137 12.70 -13.11 7.10
N LEU A 138 12.41 -12.27 8.10
CA LEU A 138 12.23 -12.72 9.47
C LEU A 138 11.13 -13.79 9.53
N PHE A 139 11.46 -14.96 10.11
CA PHE A 139 10.61 -16.15 10.18
C PHE A 139 10.07 -16.61 8.82
N GLU A 140 10.79 -16.32 7.72
CA GLU A 140 10.35 -16.63 6.34
C GLU A 140 8.98 -15.99 6.02
N ARG A 141 8.63 -14.90 6.69
CA ARG A 141 7.28 -14.37 6.68
C ARG A 141 6.80 -13.96 5.28
N ALA A 142 7.68 -13.35 4.48
CA ALA A 142 7.36 -12.98 3.09
C ALA A 142 7.00 -14.21 2.24
N THR A 143 7.76 -15.30 2.36
CA THR A 143 7.50 -16.57 1.66
C THR A 143 6.20 -17.21 2.13
N ARG A 144 5.97 -17.24 3.45
CA ARG A 144 4.74 -17.83 4.03
C ARG A 144 3.45 -17.14 3.60
N VAL A 145 3.49 -15.85 3.25
CA VAL A 145 2.31 -15.10 2.79
C VAL A 145 2.24 -14.93 1.26
N ALA A 146 3.20 -15.45 0.53
CA ALA A 146 3.29 -15.27 -0.93
C ALA A 146 2.00 -15.67 -1.65
N HIS A 147 1.38 -16.77 -1.23
CA HIS A 147 0.10 -17.25 -1.78
C HIS A 147 -1.10 -16.35 -1.49
N LEU A 148 -1.02 -15.48 -0.47
CA LEU A 148 -2.06 -14.50 -0.15
C LEU A 148 -1.95 -13.21 -0.96
N ILE A 149 -0.77 -12.96 -1.57
CA ILE A 149 -0.40 -11.66 -2.17
C ILE A 149 0.12 -11.79 -3.61
N HIS A 150 -0.32 -12.82 -4.32
CA HIS A 150 0.20 -13.24 -5.63
C HIS A 150 0.20 -12.16 -6.72
N ASN A 151 -0.65 -11.13 -6.63
CA ASN A 151 -0.70 -10.03 -7.60
C ASN A 151 -0.06 -8.73 -7.08
N ALA A 152 0.77 -8.80 -6.03
CA ALA A 152 1.39 -7.62 -5.47
C ALA A 152 2.40 -6.98 -6.45
N GLN A 153 2.48 -5.66 -6.41
CA GLN A 153 3.52 -4.87 -7.04
C GLN A 153 4.48 -4.31 -5.96
N CYS A 154 5.61 -3.74 -6.37
CA CYS A 154 6.53 -3.06 -5.45
C CYS A 154 7.21 -1.87 -6.13
N LEU A 155 7.87 -1.04 -5.31
CA LEU A 155 8.64 0.13 -5.74
C LEU A 155 10.08 -0.20 -6.17
N GLY A 156 10.39 -1.49 -6.32
CA GLY A 156 11.69 -2.06 -6.60
C GLY A 156 12.07 -3.11 -5.56
N VAL A 157 13.13 -3.85 -5.82
CA VAL A 157 13.64 -4.92 -4.94
C VAL A 157 15.02 -4.58 -4.39
N THR A 158 15.34 -5.12 -3.22
CA THR A 158 16.66 -5.05 -2.60
C THR A 158 17.59 -6.10 -3.20
N ALA A 159 18.87 -6.09 -2.85
CA ALA A 159 19.82 -7.13 -3.24
C ALA A 159 19.42 -8.54 -2.73
N GLN A 160 18.62 -8.63 -1.66
CA GLN A 160 18.06 -9.86 -1.10
C GLN A 160 16.71 -10.26 -1.74
N GLY A 161 16.28 -9.60 -2.82
CA GLY A 161 15.01 -9.89 -3.49
C GLY A 161 13.74 -9.40 -2.74
N MET A 162 13.88 -8.68 -1.63
CA MET A 162 12.75 -8.14 -0.87
C MET A 162 12.25 -6.82 -1.47
N PRO A 163 10.95 -6.50 -1.35
CA PRO A 163 10.42 -5.24 -1.85
C PRO A 163 10.99 -4.07 -1.04
N ARG A 164 11.44 -3.01 -1.71
CA ARG A 164 12.01 -1.85 -1.03
C ARG A 164 10.99 -1.17 -0.12
N HIS A 165 11.45 -0.74 1.04
CA HIS A 165 10.64 0.08 1.93
C HIS A 165 10.41 1.49 1.35
N PRO A 166 9.20 2.08 1.42
CA PRO A 166 8.83 3.32 0.73
C PRO A 166 9.71 4.52 1.05
N LEU A 167 10.23 4.62 2.25
CA LEU A 167 11.13 5.71 2.65
C LEU A 167 12.43 5.75 1.87
N TYR A 168 12.88 4.62 1.33
CA TYR A 168 14.14 4.51 0.57
C TYR A 168 13.93 4.54 -0.95
N CYS A 169 12.71 4.82 -1.39
CA CYS A 169 12.37 4.89 -2.82
C CYS A 169 12.30 6.35 -3.28
N PRO A 170 12.79 6.70 -4.49
CA PRO A 170 12.58 8.03 -5.08
C PRO A 170 11.09 8.39 -5.18
N LYS A 171 10.76 9.69 -5.16
CA LYS A 171 9.36 10.14 -5.25
C LYS A 171 8.64 9.70 -6.53
N ARG A 172 9.37 9.51 -7.62
CA ARG A 172 8.85 9.13 -8.95
C ARG A 172 9.13 7.66 -9.28
N SER A 173 9.23 6.78 -8.27
CA SER A 173 9.38 5.35 -8.52
C SER A 173 8.18 4.78 -9.25
N CYS A 174 8.46 3.95 -10.27
CA CYS A 174 7.44 3.16 -10.96
C CYS A 174 7.17 1.87 -10.19
N LEU A 175 5.96 1.34 -10.34
CA LEU A 175 5.59 0.04 -9.84
C LEU A 175 6.10 -1.06 -10.78
N ILE A 176 6.60 -2.15 -10.21
CA ILE A 176 6.97 -3.37 -10.89
C ILE A 176 6.29 -4.57 -10.21
N PRO A 177 5.98 -5.67 -10.93
CA PRO A 177 5.47 -6.88 -10.30
C PRO A 177 6.43 -7.39 -9.23
N TYR A 178 5.90 -7.69 -8.04
CA TYR A 178 6.68 -8.32 -6.98
C TYR A 178 6.56 -9.83 -7.06
N ARG A 179 7.71 -10.51 -7.08
CA ARG A 179 7.82 -11.97 -6.99
C ARG A 179 8.67 -12.29 -5.77
N PRO A 180 8.12 -12.98 -4.76
CA PRO A 180 8.91 -13.43 -3.62
C PRO A 180 10.09 -14.29 -4.09
N PRO A 181 11.25 -14.23 -3.42
CA PRO A 181 12.31 -15.19 -3.67
C PRO A 181 11.80 -16.61 -3.44
N SER A 182 12.20 -17.53 -4.32
CA SER A 182 11.95 -18.98 -4.22
C SER A 182 12.75 -19.59 -3.08
#